data_9dd6622b37c850be25505974fdbeb8ed
#
_entry.id   9dd6622b37c850be25505974fdbeb8ed
#
_cell.length_a   1.000
_cell.length_b   1.000
_cell.length_c   1.000
_cell.angle_alpha   90.00
_cell.angle_beta   90.00
_cell.angle_gamma   90.00
#
_symmetry.space_group_name_H-M   'P 1'
#
loop_
_entity.id
_entity.type
_entity.pdbx_description
1 polymer ?
#
loop_
_entity_poly.entity_id
_entity_poly.type
_entity_poly.pdbx_seq_one_letter_code
_entity_poly.pdbx_strand_id
1 'polypeptide(L)'
;MVDPVVALNRLGGVARWGQLRRACSRRRLRRALQDGGIVRTARGRYAVPVADRARVAASRLTGHVSHTSAAMHWGWPVKTTPVSPHVTVPQHRTVSAARRVDVIVHYRDLAADEIRDGWVTSPVRTVIDCCLDLPFDEALAVFDSSWRAGLKPREVQLAALRLPRRPRDRVLAVARAADERAANPFESVLRRSSPACPA
;
A
#
# COMPACT_ATOMS: atom_id res chain seq x y z
N MET A 1 -19.42 25.65 6.94
CA MET A 1 -18.29 24.95 7.58
C MET A 1 -18.73 23.54 7.96
N VAL A 2 -18.02 22.54 7.46
CA VAL A 2 -18.37 21.12 7.55
C VAL A 2 -18.03 20.56 8.93
N ASP A 3 -18.75 19.51 9.37
CA ASP A 3 -18.40 18.72 10.55
C ASP A 3 -17.05 17.99 10.33
N PRO A 4 -16.15 17.93 11.35
CA PRO A 4 -14.84 17.30 11.21
C PRO A 4 -14.86 15.82 10.85
N VAL A 5 -15.83 15.04 11.34
CA VAL A 5 -16.00 13.62 11.01
C VAL A 5 -16.41 13.48 9.55
N VAL A 6 -17.37 14.29 9.09
CA VAL A 6 -17.81 14.33 7.69
C VAL A 6 -16.67 14.76 6.77
N ALA A 7 -15.89 15.77 7.16
CA ALA A 7 -14.72 16.21 6.39
C ALA A 7 -13.67 15.11 6.29
N LEU A 8 -13.36 14.39 7.38
CA LEU A 8 -12.46 13.25 7.38
C LEU A 8 -12.97 12.11 6.50
N ASN A 9 -14.25 11.75 6.60
CA ASN A 9 -14.81 10.68 5.77
C ASN A 9 -14.72 11.00 4.28
N ARG A 10 -14.97 12.26 3.88
CA ARG A 10 -14.78 12.72 2.48
C ARG A 10 -13.31 12.65 2.03
N LEU A 11 -12.37 12.75 2.95
CA LEU A 11 -10.93 12.59 2.72
C LEU A 11 -10.45 11.14 2.91
N GLY A 12 -11.40 10.19 3.03
CA GLY A 12 -11.14 8.77 3.20
C GLY A 12 -10.69 8.37 4.61
N GLY A 13 -11.18 9.07 5.61
CA GLY A 13 -11.00 8.72 7.03
C GLY A 13 -9.72 9.25 7.69
N VAL A 14 -8.75 9.78 6.92
CA VAL A 14 -7.47 10.30 7.44
C VAL A 14 -7.12 11.62 6.75
N ALA A 15 -6.65 12.62 7.51
CA ALA A 15 -6.23 13.91 6.95
C ALA A 15 -5.11 14.59 7.74
N ARG A 16 -4.41 15.51 7.06
CA ARG A 16 -3.47 16.44 7.68
C ARG A 16 -4.22 17.64 8.27
N TRP A 17 -3.64 18.28 9.28
CA TRP A 17 -4.17 19.49 9.89
C TRP A 17 -4.58 20.56 8.86
N GLY A 18 -3.71 20.84 7.88
CA GLY A 18 -3.99 21.83 6.83
C GLY A 18 -5.24 21.52 6.00
N GLN A 19 -5.49 20.25 5.68
CA GLN A 19 -6.69 19.81 4.95
C GLN A 19 -7.96 20.04 5.80
N LEU A 20 -7.92 19.64 7.08
CA LEU A 20 -9.05 19.84 7.99
C LEU A 20 -9.34 21.32 8.25
N ARG A 21 -8.30 22.14 8.34
CA ARG A 21 -8.44 23.58 8.58
C ARG A 21 -9.12 24.34 7.44
N ARG A 22 -9.02 23.82 6.22
CA ARG A 22 -9.74 24.38 5.06
C ARG A 22 -11.23 24.08 5.12
N ALA A 23 -11.64 22.96 5.73
CA ALA A 23 -13.03 22.50 5.79
C ALA A 23 -13.72 22.84 7.12
N CYS A 24 -12.97 22.93 8.24
CA CYS A 24 -13.51 23.03 9.59
C CYS A 24 -12.85 24.13 10.41
N SER A 25 -13.60 24.71 11.38
CA SER A 25 -13.04 25.65 12.36
C SER A 25 -12.20 24.94 13.43
N ARG A 26 -11.24 25.68 14.04
CA ARG A 26 -10.43 25.16 15.17
C ARG A 26 -11.29 24.69 16.33
N ARG A 27 -12.37 25.42 16.65
CA ARG A 27 -13.30 25.08 17.73
C ARG A 27 -13.97 23.73 17.50
N ARG A 28 -14.50 23.48 16.29
CA ARG A 28 -15.13 22.19 15.92
C ARG A 28 -14.13 21.03 15.95
N LEU A 29 -12.92 21.24 15.44
CA LEU A 29 -11.86 20.22 15.47
C LEU A 29 -11.47 19.85 16.90
N ARG A 30 -11.34 20.86 17.80
CA ARG A 30 -11.04 20.60 19.21
C ARG A 30 -12.17 19.82 19.89
N ARG A 31 -13.42 20.21 19.66
CA ARG A 31 -14.59 19.50 20.19
C ARG A 31 -14.63 18.05 19.70
N ALA A 32 -14.49 17.81 18.39
CA ALA A 32 -14.51 16.47 17.84
C ALA A 32 -13.37 15.57 18.38
N LEU A 33 -12.21 16.14 18.74
CA LEU A 33 -11.14 15.43 19.44
C LEU A 33 -11.55 15.08 20.88
N GLN A 34 -12.18 15.99 21.60
CA GLN A 34 -12.66 15.78 22.96
C GLN A 34 -13.78 14.73 23.02
N ASP A 35 -14.70 14.79 22.07
CA ASP A 35 -15.85 13.88 21.98
C ASP A 35 -15.46 12.50 21.36
N GLY A 36 -14.19 12.30 21.01
CA GLY A 36 -13.70 11.03 20.41
C GLY A 36 -14.18 10.79 18.98
N GLY A 37 -14.89 11.71 18.35
CA GLY A 37 -15.33 11.59 16.95
C GLY A 37 -14.17 11.59 15.94
N ILE A 38 -13.02 12.16 16.31
CA ILE A 38 -11.77 12.04 15.59
C ILE A 38 -10.62 11.75 16.57
N VAL A 39 -9.58 11.09 16.08
CA VAL A 39 -8.37 10.77 16.86
C VAL A 39 -7.13 11.39 16.23
N ARG A 40 -6.15 11.74 17.05
CA ARG A 40 -4.85 12.21 16.58
C ARG A 40 -3.91 11.04 16.42
N THR A 41 -3.51 10.71 15.18
CA THR A 41 -2.62 9.58 14.88
C THR A 41 -1.14 9.96 14.95
N ALA A 42 -0.81 11.24 14.68
CA ALA A 42 0.53 11.83 14.82
C ALA A 42 0.44 13.36 14.89
N ARG A 43 1.56 14.06 15.07
CA ARG A 43 1.60 15.53 15.04
C ARG A 43 1.04 16.05 13.71
N GLY A 44 -0.08 16.78 13.77
CA GLY A 44 -0.77 17.35 12.62
C GLY A 44 -1.50 16.32 11.73
N ARG A 45 -1.77 15.10 12.24
CA ARG A 45 -2.48 14.04 11.52
C ARG A 45 -3.64 13.50 12.34
N TYR A 46 -4.76 13.29 11.67
CA TYR A 46 -6.04 12.96 12.30
C TYR A 46 -6.75 11.89 11.49
N ALA A 47 -7.51 11.02 12.17
CA ALA A 47 -8.33 9.98 11.56
C ALA A 47 -9.69 9.88 12.25
N VAL A 48 -10.68 9.27 11.58
CA VAL A 48 -11.86 8.74 12.26
C VAL A 48 -11.50 7.41 12.95
N PRO A 49 -12.13 7.04 14.08
CA PRO A 49 -11.82 5.81 14.81
C PRO A 49 -11.93 4.52 13.97
N VAL A 50 -12.81 4.52 12.99
CA VAL A 50 -13.05 3.38 12.07
C VAL A 50 -12.23 3.44 10.78
N ALA A 51 -11.23 4.31 10.69
CA ALA A 51 -10.39 4.41 9.50
C ALA A 51 -9.60 3.12 9.27
N ASP A 52 -9.31 2.84 7.98
CA ASP A 52 -8.47 1.72 7.56
C ASP A 52 -7.14 1.70 8.32
N ARG A 53 -6.79 0.54 8.93
CA ARG A 53 -5.59 0.36 9.75
C ARG A 53 -4.30 0.70 8.99
N ALA A 54 -4.21 0.30 7.71
CA ALA A 54 -3.03 0.57 6.90
C ALA A 54 -2.87 2.07 6.64
N ARG A 55 -3.97 2.76 6.36
CA ARG A 55 -3.97 4.21 6.13
C ARG A 55 -3.63 5.00 7.41
N VAL A 56 -4.13 4.55 8.56
CA VAL A 56 -3.78 5.14 9.86
C VAL A 56 -2.29 4.94 10.15
N ALA A 57 -1.75 3.74 9.93
CA ALA A 57 -0.33 3.45 10.10
C ALA A 57 0.55 4.31 9.18
N ALA A 58 0.22 4.40 7.89
CA ALA A 58 0.92 5.27 6.93
C ALA A 58 0.88 6.73 7.37
N SER A 59 -0.28 7.22 7.82
CA SER A 59 -0.42 8.58 8.35
C SER A 59 0.44 8.80 9.59
N ARG A 60 0.43 7.86 10.55
CA ARG A 60 1.25 7.91 11.78
C ARG A 60 2.73 7.98 11.47
N LEU A 61 3.20 7.21 10.50
CA LEU A 61 4.59 7.14 10.09
C LEU A 61 4.99 8.22 9.08
N THR A 62 4.06 9.01 8.55
CA THR A 62 4.29 9.93 7.41
C THR A 62 4.87 9.17 6.21
N GLY A 63 4.37 7.98 5.98
CA GLY A 63 4.73 7.09 4.88
C GLY A 63 3.54 6.82 3.97
N HIS A 64 3.67 5.81 3.14
CA HIS A 64 2.67 5.40 2.16
C HIS A 64 2.36 3.91 2.34
N VAL A 65 1.09 3.54 2.26
CA VAL A 65 0.68 2.13 2.23
C VAL A 65 1.28 1.47 1.00
N SER A 66 1.85 0.27 1.17
CA SER A 66 2.61 -0.42 0.12
C SER A 66 2.41 -1.94 0.16
N HIS A 67 3.05 -2.68 -0.74
CA HIS A 67 3.06 -4.14 -0.79
C HIS A 67 1.65 -4.76 -0.76
N THR A 68 1.44 -5.85 0.01
CA THR A 68 0.15 -6.53 0.11
C THR A 68 -0.95 -5.64 0.67
N SER A 69 -0.64 -4.69 1.55
CA SER A 69 -1.63 -3.74 2.05
C SER A 69 -2.12 -2.79 0.96
N ALA A 70 -1.25 -2.36 0.06
CA ALA A 70 -1.65 -1.57 -1.12
C ALA A 70 -2.38 -2.45 -2.15
N ALA A 71 -1.95 -3.70 -2.34
CA ALA A 71 -2.64 -4.66 -3.21
C ALA A 71 -4.11 -4.85 -2.77
N MET A 72 -4.34 -5.05 -1.47
CA MET A 72 -5.69 -5.13 -0.90
C MET A 72 -6.50 -3.84 -1.08
N HIS A 73 -5.85 -2.66 -0.95
CA HIS A 73 -6.50 -1.38 -1.23
C HIS A 73 -6.96 -1.27 -2.70
N TRP A 74 -6.16 -1.79 -3.64
CA TRP A 74 -6.54 -1.87 -5.06
C TRP A 74 -7.57 -2.95 -5.37
N GLY A 75 -8.05 -3.69 -4.36
CA GLY A 75 -9.01 -4.78 -4.52
C GLY A 75 -8.39 -6.07 -5.08
N TRP A 76 -7.06 -6.20 -5.04
CA TRP A 76 -6.39 -7.39 -5.53
C TRP A 76 -6.33 -8.48 -4.46
N PRO A 77 -6.81 -9.69 -4.74
CA PRO A 77 -6.62 -10.83 -3.86
C PRO A 77 -5.13 -11.10 -3.62
N VAL A 78 -4.77 -11.36 -2.37
CA VAL A 78 -3.42 -11.73 -1.94
C VAL A 78 -3.42 -13.16 -1.41
N LYS A 79 -2.28 -13.87 -1.54
CA LYS A 79 -2.14 -15.24 -1.01
C LYS A 79 -2.26 -15.26 0.51
N THR A 80 -1.55 -14.36 1.17
CA THR A 80 -1.53 -14.24 2.64
C THR A 80 -1.95 -12.82 3.03
N THR A 81 -3.05 -12.70 3.77
CA THR A 81 -3.45 -11.41 4.33
C THR A 81 -2.45 -11.00 5.41
N PRO A 82 -1.82 -9.83 5.31
CA PRO A 82 -0.83 -9.42 6.29
C PRO A 82 -1.48 -9.14 7.66
N VAL A 83 -0.89 -9.66 8.73
CA VAL A 83 -1.31 -9.40 10.12
C VAL A 83 -1.09 -7.92 10.46
N SER A 84 0.00 -7.35 10.00
CA SER A 84 0.37 -5.95 10.20
C SER A 84 0.44 -5.22 8.85
N PRO A 85 -0.03 -3.96 8.77
CA PRO A 85 0.02 -3.21 7.53
C PRO A 85 1.45 -2.92 7.07
N HIS A 86 1.68 -3.00 5.77
CA HIS A 86 2.93 -2.62 5.11
C HIS A 86 2.94 -1.12 4.79
N VAL A 87 3.97 -0.43 5.25
CA VAL A 87 4.15 1.02 5.04
C VAL A 87 5.57 1.30 4.57
N THR A 88 5.69 1.99 3.44
CA THR A 88 6.97 2.51 2.95
C THR A 88 7.19 3.93 3.44
N VAL A 89 8.37 4.17 4.01
CA VAL A 89 8.87 5.49 4.44
C VAL A 89 10.14 5.84 3.66
N PRO A 90 10.53 7.13 3.57
CA PRO A 90 11.79 7.52 2.93
C PRO A 90 13.00 6.77 3.48
N GLN A 91 13.96 6.43 2.62
CA GLN A 91 15.09 5.55 2.92
C GLN A 91 15.92 6.01 4.14
N HIS A 92 16.15 7.30 4.26
CA HIS A 92 16.97 7.88 5.34
C HIS A 92 16.18 8.23 6.61
N ARG A 93 14.91 7.85 6.66
CA ARG A 93 14.06 8.19 7.79
C ARG A 93 14.26 7.23 8.97
N THR A 94 14.53 7.78 10.14
CA THR A 94 14.53 7.00 11.38
C THR A 94 13.11 6.86 11.92
N VAL A 95 12.67 5.60 12.11
CA VAL A 95 11.39 5.27 12.77
C VAL A 95 11.72 4.56 14.09
N SER A 96 11.30 5.15 15.21
CA SER A 96 11.54 4.56 16.53
C SER A 96 10.82 3.22 16.71
N ALA A 97 11.35 2.34 17.55
CA ALA A 97 10.76 1.03 17.83
C ALA A 97 9.29 1.14 18.29
N ALA A 98 8.97 2.11 19.14
CA ALA A 98 7.59 2.37 19.60
C ALA A 98 6.61 2.71 18.48
N ARG A 99 7.09 3.29 17.36
CA ARG A 99 6.25 3.59 16.18
C ARG A 99 6.15 2.44 15.19
N ARG A 100 7.01 1.42 15.32
CA ARG A 100 6.99 0.21 14.46
C ARG A 100 6.08 -0.88 15.00
N VAL A 101 5.52 -0.72 16.18
CA VAL A 101 4.56 -1.67 16.74
C VAL A 101 3.38 -1.82 15.78
N ASP A 102 3.01 -3.07 15.48
CA ASP A 102 1.90 -3.44 14.60
C ASP A 102 1.99 -2.89 13.15
N VAL A 103 3.20 -2.67 12.63
CA VAL A 103 3.40 -2.24 11.25
C VAL A 103 4.70 -2.81 10.68
N ILE A 104 4.67 -3.26 9.43
CA ILE A 104 5.87 -3.66 8.67
C ILE A 104 6.36 -2.43 7.91
N VAL A 105 7.56 -1.95 8.29
CA VAL A 105 8.13 -0.72 7.72
C VAL A 105 9.16 -1.09 6.66
N HIS A 106 8.96 -0.53 5.45
CA HIS A 106 9.91 -0.60 4.35
C HIS A 106 10.57 0.76 4.15
N TYR A 107 11.88 0.77 3.87
CA TYR A 107 12.66 1.99 3.70
C TYR A 107 13.03 2.15 2.22
N ARG A 108 12.39 3.12 1.55
CA ARG A 108 12.59 3.35 0.13
C ARG A 108 12.06 4.71 -0.28
N ASP A 109 12.83 5.43 -1.10
CA ASP A 109 12.35 6.67 -1.68
C ASP A 109 11.37 6.36 -2.83
N LEU A 110 10.27 7.11 -2.86
CA LEU A 110 9.23 6.99 -3.86
C LEU A 110 9.15 8.29 -4.66
N ALA A 111 9.12 8.18 -5.97
CA ALA A 111 8.85 9.30 -6.85
C ALA A 111 7.36 9.73 -6.76
N ALA A 112 7.04 10.96 -7.15
CA ALA A 112 5.69 11.48 -7.04
C ALA A 112 4.66 10.68 -7.88
N ASP A 113 5.06 10.16 -9.03
CA ASP A 113 4.25 9.32 -9.92
C ASP A 113 4.03 7.89 -9.38
N GLU A 114 4.85 7.46 -8.41
CA GLU A 114 4.72 6.19 -7.71
C GLU A 114 3.73 6.23 -6.53
N ILE A 115 3.13 7.40 -6.27
CA ILE A 115 2.17 7.62 -5.17
C ILE A 115 0.81 7.98 -5.77
N ARG A 116 -0.26 7.39 -5.23
CA ARG A 116 -1.65 7.75 -5.52
C ARG A 116 -2.34 8.28 -4.27
N ASP A 117 -3.27 9.20 -4.47
CA ASP A 117 -4.06 9.84 -3.39
C ASP A 117 -3.23 10.43 -2.25
N GLY A 118 -1.90 10.54 -2.44
CA GLY A 118 -0.96 11.06 -1.46
C GLY A 118 -0.68 10.14 -0.26
N TRP A 119 -1.12 8.86 -0.28
CA TRP A 119 -0.98 7.96 0.87
C TRP A 119 -0.77 6.47 0.53
N VAL A 120 -0.90 6.05 -0.73
CA VAL A 120 -0.73 4.67 -1.17
C VAL A 120 0.19 4.61 -2.39
N THR A 121 0.95 3.53 -2.55
CA THR A 121 1.76 3.30 -3.75
C THR A 121 0.88 3.07 -4.97
N SER A 122 1.32 3.56 -6.13
CA SER A 122 0.62 3.35 -7.41
C SER A 122 0.51 1.84 -7.73
N PRO A 123 -0.43 1.42 -8.58
CA PRO A 123 -0.58 0.03 -8.99
C PRO A 123 0.74 -0.60 -9.46
N VAL A 124 1.46 0.05 -10.36
CA VAL A 124 2.76 -0.41 -10.87
C VAL A 124 3.78 -0.54 -9.74
N ARG A 125 3.89 0.48 -8.89
CA ARG A 125 4.82 0.47 -7.76
C ARG A 125 4.47 -0.60 -6.75
N THR A 126 3.20 -0.82 -6.45
CA THR A 126 2.73 -1.87 -5.55
C THR A 126 3.20 -3.26 -6.00
N VAL A 127 3.06 -3.58 -7.30
CA VAL A 127 3.54 -4.85 -7.86
C VAL A 127 5.06 -4.95 -7.76
N ILE A 128 5.79 -3.89 -8.12
CA ILE A 128 7.26 -3.86 -8.02
C ILE A 128 7.70 -4.14 -6.58
N ASP A 129 7.14 -3.45 -5.60
CA ASP A 129 7.49 -3.63 -4.18
C ASP A 129 7.23 -5.07 -3.73
N CYS A 130 6.10 -5.67 -4.10
CA CYS A 130 5.81 -7.07 -3.82
C CYS A 130 6.84 -8.00 -4.47
N CYS A 131 7.23 -7.77 -5.74
CA CYS A 131 8.24 -8.55 -6.42
C CYS A 131 9.61 -8.48 -5.74
N LEU A 132 9.96 -7.33 -5.15
CA LEU A 132 11.26 -7.10 -4.54
C LEU A 132 11.39 -7.75 -3.14
N ASP A 133 10.34 -7.66 -2.34
CA ASP A 133 10.45 -7.90 -0.91
C ASP A 133 9.69 -9.15 -0.42
N LEU A 134 8.73 -9.66 -1.20
CA LEU A 134 7.95 -10.85 -0.80
C LEU A 134 8.54 -12.16 -1.37
N PRO A 135 8.20 -13.33 -0.80
CA PRO A 135 8.43 -14.62 -1.44
C PRO A 135 7.89 -14.63 -2.85
N PHE A 136 8.52 -15.40 -3.75
CA PHE A 136 8.20 -15.39 -5.18
C PHE A 136 6.73 -15.72 -5.46
N ASP A 137 6.20 -16.70 -4.77
CA ASP A 137 4.82 -17.18 -4.90
C ASP A 137 3.78 -16.15 -4.44
N GLU A 138 4.08 -15.39 -3.38
CA GLU A 138 3.24 -14.27 -2.93
C GLU A 138 3.30 -13.09 -3.92
N ALA A 139 4.49 -12.77 -4.42
CA ALA A 139 4.68 -11.75 -5.44
C ALA A 139 3.94 -12.13 -6.74
N LEU A 140 4.01 -13.39 -7.17
CA LEU A 140 3.31 -13.92 -8.34
C LEU A 140 1.79 -13.79 -8.17
N ALA A 141 1.25 -14.15 -7.01
CA ALA A 141 -0.17 -14.04 -6.71
C ALA A 141 -0.67 -12.57 -6.81
N VAL A 142 0.13 -11.61 -6.33
CA VAL A 142 -0.19 -10.18 -6.47
C VAL A 142 -0.10 -9.74 -7.93
N PHE A 143 0.92 -10.19 -8.67
CA PHE A 143 1.09 -9.85 -10.08
C PHE A 143 -0.10 -10.33 -10.92
N ASP A 144 -0.47 -11.61 -10.81
CA ASP A 144 -1.61 -12.21 -11.51
C ASP A 144 -2.93 -11.49 -11.16
N SER A 145 -3.12 -11.16 -9.88
CA SER A 145 -4.31 -10.43 -9.42
C SER A 145 -4.37 -9.01 -9.99
N SER A 146 -3.23 -8.33 -10.07
CA SER A 146 -3.13 -7.00 -10.65
C SER A 146 -3.42 -7.01 -12.15
N TRP A 147 -2.93 -8.03 -12.88
CA TRP A 147 -3.17 -8.20 -14.31
C TRP A 147 -4.66 -8.43 -14.59
N ARG A 148 -5.31 -9.32 -13.85
CA ARG A 148 -6.79 -9.50 -13.95
C ARG A 148 -7.58 -8.22 -13.66
N ALA A 149 -7.05 -7.37 -12.76
CA ALA A 149 -7.64 -6.06 -12.46
C ALA A 149 -7.36 -4.99 -13.54
N GLY A 150 -6.67 -5.36 -14.64
CA GLY A 150 -6.44 -4.50 -15.79
C GLY A 150 -5.06 -3.84 -15.87
N LEU A 151 -4.17 -4.04 -14.87
CA LEU A 151 -2.79 -3.57 -14.95
C LEU A 151 -2.02 -4.39 -15.99
N LYS A 152 -1.47 -3.74 -17.02
CA LYS A 152 -0.75 -4.46 -18.08
C LYS A 152 0.66 -4.83 -17.61
N PRO A 153 1.10 -6.12 -17.80
CA PRO A 153 2.45 -6.55 -17.45
C PRO A 153 3.55 -5.67 -18.03
N ARG A 154 3.34 -5.16 -19.25
CA ARG A 154 4.27 -4.24 -19.91
C ARG A 154 4.56 -2.98 -19.10
N GLU A 155 3.56 -2.44 -18.39
CA GLU A 155 3.74 -1.23 -17.55
C GLU A 155 4.73 -1.52 -16.42
N VAL A 156 4.58 -2.67 -15.76
CA VAL A 156 5.50 -3.12 -14.69
C VAL A 156 6.88 -3.41 -15.26
N GLN A 157 6.98 -4.07 -16.42
CA GLN A 157 8.25 -4.36 -17.08
C GLN A 157 9.00 -3.09 -17.47
N LEU A 158 8.32 -2.09 -18.04
CA LEU A 158 8.92 -0.80 -18.40
C LEU A 158 9.40 -0.03 -17.15
N ALA A 159 8.61 -0.02 -16.09
CA ALA A 159 9.02 0.59 -14.82
C ALA A 159 10.22 -0.13 -14.19
N ALA A 160 10.28 -1.46 -14.30
CA ALA A 160 11.39 -2.27 -13.82
C ALA A 160 12.73 -1.92 -14.51
N LEU A 161 12.72 -1.41 -15.76
CA LEU A 161 13.94 -0.99 -16.46
C LEU A 161 14.66 0.16 -15.75
N ARG A 162 13.97 0.94 -14.92
CA ARG A 162 14.56 2.01 -14.10
C ARG A 162 15.29 1.50 -12.86
N LEU A 163 15.13 0.20 -12.54
CA LEU A 163 15.76 -0.43 -11.38
C LEU A 163 17.19 -0.90 -11.70
N PRO A 164 18.08 -0.99 -10.69
CA PRO A 164 19.36 -1.68 -10.83
C PRO A 164 19.17 -3.12 -11.29
N ARG A 165 20.22 -3.73 -11.88
CA ARG A 165 20.15 -5.03 -12.54
C ARG A 165 19.49 -6.13 -11.69
N ARG A 166 20.00 -6.39 -10.48
CA ARG A 166 19.48 -7.49 -9.64
C ARG A 166 17.99 -7.32 -9.26
N PRO A 167 17.54 -6.17 -8.72
CA PRO A 167 16.12 -5.90 -8.49
C PRO A 167 15.27 -6.05 -9.75
N ARG A 168 15.73 -5.51 -10.88
CA ARG A 168 15.06 -5.62 -12.17
C ARG A 168 14.86 -7.07 -12.60
N ASP A 169 15.93 -7.88 -12.55
CA ASP A 169 15.89 -9.28 -12.97
C ASP A 169 14.86 -10.08 -12.13
N ARG A 170 14.75 -9.77 -10.83
CA ARG A 170 13.73 -10.36 -9.95
C ARG A 170 12.30 -9.99 -10.38
N VAL A 171 12.01 -8.72 -10.65
CA VAL A 171 10.70 -8.28 -11.15
C VAL A 171 10.36 -8.93 -12.47
N LEU A 172 11.32 -8.98 -13.42
CA LEU A 172 11.11 -9.60 -14.72
C LEU A 172 10.92 -11.12 -14.63
N ALA A 173 11.55 -11.79 -13.65
CA ALA A 173 11.33 -13.21 -13.42
C ALA A 173 9.89 -13.51 -12.96
N VAL A 174 9.33 -12.69 -12.05
CA VAL A 174 7.93 -12.80 -11.66
C VAL A 174 7.01 -12.48 -12.83
N ALA A 175 7.30 -11.41 -13.59
CA ALA A 175 6.49 -11.02 -14.75
C ALA A 175 6.42 -12.07 -15.84
N ARG A 176 7.52 -12.86 -16.05
CA ARG A 176 7.51 -13.98 -17.01
C ARG A 176 6.69 -15.18 -16.54
N ALA A 177 6.56 -15.38 -15.24
CA ALA A 177 5.78 -16.47 -14.66
C ALA A 177 4.30 -16.11 -14.49
N ALA A 178 3.96 -14.83 -14.59
CA ALA A 178 2.61 -14.33 -14.40
C ALA A 178 1.66 -14.75 -15.54
N ASP A 179 0.39 -14.97 -15.18
CA ASP A 179 -0.68 -15.36 -16.11
C ASP A 179 -2.01 -14.75 -15.65
N GLU A 180 -2.69 -14.03 -16.54
CA GLU A 180 -4.00 -13.43 -16.25
C GLU A 180 -5.11 -14.47 -16.01
N ARG A 181 -4.91 -15.70 -16.50
CA ARG A 181 -5.88 -16.80 -16.38
C ARG A 181 -5.90 -17.46 -15.00
N ALA A 182 -4.91 -17.18 -14.14
CA ALA A 182 -4.91 -17.69 -12.78
C ALA A 182 -6.15 -17.21 -12.02
N ALA A 183 -7.10 -18.10 -11.75
CA ALA A 183 -8.40 -17.74 -11.18
C ALA A 183 -8.30 -17.19 -9.75
N ASN A 184 -7.25 -17.58 -9.01
CA ASN A 184 -7.01 -17.13 -7.63
C ASN A 184 -5.52 -17.23 -7.25
N PRO A 185 -5.09 -16.63 -6.12
CA PRO A 185 -3.70 -16.67 -5.65
C PRO A 185 -3.14 -18.09 -5.42
N PHE A 186 -3.98 -19.07 -5.08
CA PHE A 186 -3.55 -20.47 -4.86
C PHE A 186 -3.22 -21.17 -6.18
N GLU A 187 -3.96 -20.89 -7.23
CA GLU A 187 -3.72 -21.44 -8.56
C GLU A 187 -2.38 -20.93 -9.15
N SER A 188 -2.06 -19.66 -8.91
CA SER A 188 -0.75 -19.07 -9.26
C SER A 188 0.40 -19.85 -8.62
N VAL A 189 0.23 -20.32 -7.39
CA VAL A 189 1.23 -21.10 -6.64
C VAL A 189 1.29 -22.54 -7.13
N LEU A 190 0.14 -23.19 -7.34
CA LEU A 190 0.05 -24.61 -7.77
C LEU A 190 0.71 -24.83 -9.16
N ARG A 191 0.51 -23.92 -10.10
CA ARG A 191 1.12 -24.01 -11.44
C ARG A 191 2.65 -24.07 -11.40
N ARG A 192 3.27 -23.40 -10.43
CA ARG A 192 4.73 -23.46 -10.25
C ARG A 192 5.20 -24.76 -9.63
N SER A 193 4.37 -25.41 -8.81
CA SER A 193 4.69 -26.66 -8.13
C SER A 193 4.47 -27.89 -9.01
N SER A 194 3.77 -27.76 -10.15
CA SER A 194 3.59 -28.85 -11.11
C SER A 194 4.81 -28.93 -12.04
N PRO A 195 5.56 -30.03 -12.06
CA PRO A 195 6.58 -30.26 -13.08
C PRO A 195 5.91 -30.23 -14.44
N ALA A 196 6.50 -29.49 -15.39
CA ALA A 196 6.05 -29.49 -16.76
C ALA A 196 6.07 -30.96 -17.25
N CYS A 197 4.88 -31.49 -17.54
CA CYS A 197 4.78 -32.79 -18.20
C CYS A 197 5.42 -32.63 -19.61
N PRO A 198 6.52 -33.31 -19.95
CA PRO A 198 7.03 -33.26 -21.31
C PRO A 198 6.00 -33.94 -22.21
N ALA A 199 5.58 -33.21 -23.25
CA ALA A 199 4.83 -33.79 -24.36
C ALA A 199 5.74 -34.67 -25.25
#